data_48c96b97782d5907c40958962a643561
#
_entry.id   48c96b97782d5907c40958962a643561
#
_cell.length_a   1.000
_cell.length_b   1.000
_cell.length_c   1.000
_cell.angle_alpha   90.00
_cell.angle_beta   90.00
_cell.angle_gamma   90.00
#
_symmetry.space_group_name_H-M   'P 1'
#
loop_
_entity.id
_entity.type
_entity.pdbx_description
1 polymer ?
#
loop_
_entity_poly.entity_id
_entity_poly.type
_entity_poly.pdbx_seq_one_letter_code
_entity_poly.pdbx_strand_id
1 'polypeptide(L)'
;IALPQPGDWRQLCIQVARIHSRPLDRSKPLWEAYVIEGLDHIPGLPAGSFALYLKIHHCAVDGEAGTELIRAIHSTLAEDFSEPAPRIRRYKDRMPTAPELYLRAVAHGVSRVPSLARLSVETAARVAGAGTAAPGGLASLLGTQEAPTVARLAEALRKPPATRFTGKVSAHRVVEVVDLPLAGFKTIRASIPAATINDLFMTTV
;
A
#
# COMPACT_ATOMS: atom_id res chain seq x y z
N ILE A 1 19.02 12.16 -12.41
CA ILE A 1 20.06 11.11 -12.33
C ILE A 1 20.18 10.50 -13.72
N ALA A 2 21.39 10.45 -14.30
CA ALA A 2 21.62 9.73 -15.54
C ALA A 2 22.08 8.30 -15.26
N LEU A 3 21.57 7.33 -15.98
CA LEU A 3 22.06 5.95 -15.92
C LEU A 3 23.44 5.87 -16.61
N PRO A 4 24.34 5.01 -16.11
CA PRO A 4 25.55 4.66 -16.85
C PRO A 4 25.19 3.86 -18.11
N GLN A 5 26.05 3.95 -19.13
CA GLN A 5 25.90 3.13 -20.31
C GLN A 5 25.97 1.63 -19.95
N PRO A 6 25.15 0.77 -20.56
CA PRO A 6 24.30 1.01 -21.73
C PRO A 6 22.90 1.60 -21.43
N GLY A 7 22.48 1.86 -20.19
CA GLY A 7 21.17 2.40 -19.88
C GLY A 7 20.04 1.39 -20.09
N ASP A 8 20.27 0.16 -19.70
CA ASP A 8 19.35 -0.96 -19.79
C ASP A 8 18.51 -1.17 -18.50
N TRP A 9 17.59 -2.13 -18.52
CA TRP A 9 16.79 -2.52 -17.38
C TRP A 9 17.61 -2.83 -16.13
N ARG A 10 18.74 -3.51 -16.31
CA ARG A 10 19.61 -3.88 -15.19
C ARG A 10 20.20 -2.64 -14.51
N GLN A 11 20.63 -1.64 -15.28
CA GLN A 11 21.15 -0.40 -14.74
C GLN A 11 20.06 0.37 -14.00
N LEU A 12 18.84 0.41 -14.55
CA LEU A 12 17.69 1.03 -13.89
C LEU A 12 17.37 0.32 -12.57
N CYS A 13 17.26 -1.00 -12.54
CA CYS A 13 16.98 -1.78 -11.34
C CYS A 13 18.04 -1.58 -10.26
N ILE A 14 19.33 -1.55 -10.63
CA ILE A 14 20.42 -1.26 -9.70
C ILE A 14 20.29 0.16 -9.10
N GLN A 15 19.97 1.14 -9.94
CA GLN A 15 19.82 2.52 -9.47
C GLN A 15 18.61 2.67 -8.55
N VAL A 16 17.48 2.09 -8.90
CA VAL A 16 16.28 2.06 -8.05
C VAL A 16 16.58 1.36 -6.72
N ALA A 17 17.24 0.21 -6.74
CA ALA A 17 17.62 -0.51 -5.52
C ALA A 17 18.52 0.35 -4.59
N ARG A 18 19.47 1.10 -5.14
CA ARG A 18 20.32 2.03 -4.38
C ARG A 18 19.51 3.16 -3.74
N ILE A 19 18.56 3.74 -4.47
CA ILE A 19 17.71 4.81 -3.94
C ILE A 19 16.79 4.22 -2.86
N HIS A 20 16.17 3.05 -3.13
CA HIS A 20 15.23 2.42 -2.23
C HIS A 20 15.86 1.97 -0.91
N SER A 21 17.11 1.54 -0.93
CA SER A 21 17.83 1.11 0.28
C SER A 21 18.13 2.24 1.27
N ARG A 22 18.13 3.49 0.83
CA ARG A 22 18.35 4.65 1.70
C ARG A 22 17.09 4.99 2.47
N PRO A 23 17.11 5.19 3.79
CA PRO A 23 15.95 5.67 4.53
C PRO A 23 15.58 7.10 4.09
N LEU A 24 14.30 7.44 4.18
CA LEU A 24 13.84 8.82 4.03
C LEU A 24 14.33 9.67 5.21
N ASP A 25 14.74 10.90 4.91
CA ASP A 25 15.06 11.88 5.94
C ASP A 25 13.79 12.36 6.64
N ARG A 26 13.62 11.98 7.90
CA ARG A 26 12.41 12.31 8.68
C ARG A 26 12.35 13.78 9.12
N SER A 27 13.38 14.56 8.91
CA SER A 27 13.37 16.01 9.13
C SER A 27 12.77 16.79 7.96
N LYS A 28 12.46 16.11 6.86
CA LYS A 28 11.89 16.64 5.62
C LYS A 28 10.51 16.03 5.34
N PRO A 29 9.78 16.54 4.35
CA PRO A 29 8.59 15.85 3.86
C PRO A 29 8.89 14.40 3.54
N LEU A 30 7.99 13.50 3.92
CA LEU A 30 8.22 12.05 3.88
C LEU A 30 8.06 11.46 2.47
N TRP A 31 8.63 12.12 1.49
CA TRP A 31 8.68 11.67 0.10
C TRP A 31 9.91 12.20 -0.61
N GLU A 32 10.35 11.49 -1.61
CA GLU A 32 11.42 11.86 -2.54
C GLU A 32 10.98 11.48 -3.96
N ALA A 33 11.32 12.31 -4.93
CA ALA A 33 11.09 12.07 -6.34
C ALA A 33 12.41 12.12 -7.10
N TYR A 34 12.61 11.20 -8.00
CA TYR A 34 13.81 11.10 -8.83
C TYR A 34 13.41 10.96 -10.29
N VAL A 35 13.95 11.80 -11.13
CA VAL A 35 13.94 11.63 -12.58
C VAL A 35 15.21 10.88 -12.97
N ILE A 36 15.05 9.75 -13.62
CA ILE A 36 16.16 8.89 -14.06
C ILE A 36 16.15 8.88 -15.59
N GLU A 37 17.21 9.38 -16.19
CA GLU A 37 17.40 9.55 -17.63
C GLU A 37 18.40 8.51 -18.17
N GLY A 38 18.51 8.41 -19.48
CA GLY A 38 19.46 7.50 -20.14
C GLY A 38 18.91 6.08 -20.25
N LEU A 39 17.62 5.93 -20.55
CA LEU A 39 16.92 4.65 -20.73
C LEU A 39 16.98 4.15 -22.20
N ASP A 40 18.08 4.47 -22.91
CA ASP A 40 18.14 4.35 -24.37
C ASP A 40 18.20 2.90 -24.87
N HIS A 41 18.56 1.95 -24.01
CA HIS A 41 18.66 0.53 -24.35
C HIS A 41 17.61 -0.34 -23.65
N ILE A 42 16.50 0.28 -23.23
CA ILE A 42 15.34 -0.47 -22.73
C ILE A 42 14.41 -0.77 -23.90
N PRO A 43 14.18 -2.05 -24.25
CA PRO A 43 13.32 -2.41 -25.36
C PRO A 43 11.89 -1.84 -25.19
N GLY A 44 11.37 -1.28 -26.27
CA GLY A 44 10.00 -0.74 -26.28
C GLY A 44 9.87 0.70 -25.77
N LEU A 45 10.93 1.33 -25.30
CA LEU A 45 10.93 2.75 -24.94
C LEU A 45 11.45 3.62 -26.08
N PRO A 46 10.81 4.76 -26.38
CA PRO A 46 11.34 5.75 -27.32
C PRO A 46 12.66 6.35 -26.81
N ALA A 47 13.49 6.81 -27.73
CA ALA A 47 14.70 7.55 -27.41
C ALA A 47 14.38 8.81 -26.57
N GLY A 48 15.20 9.12 -25.58
CA GLY A 48 14.99 10.23 -24.67
C GLY A 48 13.94 9.97 -23.58
N SER A 49 13.49 8.74 -23.43
CA SER A 49 12.61 8.35 -22.31
C SER A 49 13.29 8.53 -20.96
N PHE A 50 12.51 8.83 -19.95
CA PHE A 50 12.95 8.90 -18.57
C PHE A 50 12.02 8.10 -17.65
N ALA A 51 12.52 7.67 -16.51
CA ALA A 51 11.71 7.08 -15.46
C ALA A 51 11.50 8.06 -14.31
N LEU A 52 10.26 8.16 -13.81
CA LEU A 52 9.94 8.86 -12.58
C LEU A 52 9.84 7.85 -11.44
N TYR A 53 10.79 7.91 -10.51
CA TYR A 53 10.76 7.09 -9.31
C TYR A 53 10.30 7.91 -8.11
N LEU A 54 9.16 7.52 -7.54
CA LEU A 54 8.59 8.13 -6.35
C LEU A 54 8.79 7.21 -5.14
N LYS A 55 9.30 7.78 -4.07
CA LYS A 55 9.50 7.11 -2.79
C LYS A 55 8.74 7.87 -1.73
N ILE A 56 7.74 7.23 -1.15
CA ILE A 56 6.81 7.85 -0.20
C ILE A 56 6.73 6.96 1.04
N HIS A 57 6.81 7.57 2.21
CA HIS A 57 6.63 6.83 3.46
C HIS A 57 5.17 6.41 3.62
N HIS A 58 4.94 5.17 3.98
CA HIS A 58 3.60 4.60 4.04
C HIS A 58 2.65 5.28 5.06
N CYS A 59 3.20 6.00 6.05
CA CYS A 59 2.37 6.79 6.95
C CYS A 59 1.73 8.04 6.30
N ALA A 60 2.23 8.47 5.14
CA ALA A 60 1.70 9.62 4.40
C ALA A 60 0.66 9.21 3.35
N VAL A 61 0.74 7.98 2.85
CA VAL A 61 -0.07 7.48 1.73
C VAL A 61 -0.34 6.00 1.94
N ASP A 62 -1.60 5.61 2.04
CA ASP A 62 -2.03 4.22 1.97
C ASP A 62 -2.24 3.76 0.52
N GLY A 63 -2.71 2.53 0.31
CA GLY A 63 -2.87 1.96 -1.03
C GLY A 63 -3.86 2.74 -1.91
N GLU A 64 -4.96 3.22 -1.35
CA GLU A 64 -6.00 3.96 -2.07
C GLU A 64 -5.53 5.39 -2.38
N ALA A 65 -5.04 6.10 -1.36
CA ALA A 65 -4.48 7.45 -1.51
C ALA A 65 -3.26 7.48 -2.45
N GLY A 66 -2.46 6.39 -2.51
CA GLY A 66 -1.38 6.24 -3.47
C GLY A 66 -1.86 6.23 -4.91
N THR A 67 -2.97 5.56 -5.18
CA THR A 67 -3.58 5.53 -6.51
C THR A 67 -4.12 6.91 -6.90
N GLU A 68 -4.75 7.62 -5.97
CA GLU A 68 -5.24 8.99 -6.19
C GLU A 68 -4.08 9.97 -6.44
N LEU A 69 -2.99 9.84 -5.69
CA LEU A 69 -1.80 10.65 -5.90
C LEU A 69 -1.21 10.43 -7.31
N ILE A 70 -1.08 9.19 -7.75
CA ILE A 70 -0.59 8.89 -9.10
C ILE A 70 -1.51 9.49 -10.16
N ARG A 71 -2.82 9.41 -9.99
CA ARG A 71 -3.79 10.05 -10.90
C ARG A 71 -3.66 11.57 -10.91
N ALA A 72 -3.41 12.17 -9.75
CA ALA A 72 -3.29 13.63 -9.63
C ALA A 72 -2.03 14.20 -10.30
N ILE A 73 -0.95 13.42 -10.38
CA ILE A 73 0.32 13.86 -11.01
C ILE A 73 0.48 13.40 -12.45
N HIS A 74 -0.49 12.63 -12.99
CA HIS A 74 -0.48 12.18 -14.37
C HIS A 74 -1.75 12.61 -15.08
N SER A 75 -1.62 12.95 -16.35
CA SER A 75 -2.75 13.15 -17.26
C SER A 75 -2.68 12.14 -18.39
N THR A 76 -3.84 11.76 -18.89
CA THR A 76 -3.96 10.93 -20.10
C THR A 76 -3.97 11.77 -21.38
N LEU A 77 -4.08 13.10 -21.25
CA LEU A 77 -4.10 14.04 -22.37
C LEU A 77 -2.86 14.93 -22.29
N ALA A 78 -2.23 15.14 -23.43
CA ALA A 78 -1.11 16.08 -23.59
C ALA A 78 -1.61 17.52 -23.74
N GLU A 79 -2.55 17.94 -22.91
CA GLU A 79 -3.07 19.31 -22.91
C GLU A 79 -2.19 20.22 -22.07
N ASP A 80 -2.18 21.49 -22.43
CA ASP A 80 -1.42 22.51 -21.73
C ASP A 80 -2.02 22.75 -20.35
N PHE A 81 -1.33 22.31 -19.30
CA PHE A 81 -1.72 22.48 -17.90
C PHE A 81 -1.41 23.90 -17.43
N SER A 82 -2.12 24.87 -17.96
CA SER A 82 -2.05 26.25 -17.48
C SER A 82 -2.98 26.53 -16.29
N GLU A 83 -3.44 25.50 -15.58
CA GLU A 83 -4.18 25.74 -14.34
C GLU A 83 -3.29 26.47 -13.32
N PRO A 84 -3.76 27.60 -12.78
CA PRO A 84 -3.00 28.30 -11.75
C PRO A 84 -2.80 27.37 -10.57
N ALA A 85 -1.56 27.22 -10.15
CA ALA A 85 -1.20 26.38 -9.00
C ALA A 85 -2.15 26.67 -7.82
N PRO A 86 -2.78 25.66 -7.23
CA PRO A 86 -3.70 25.88 -6.13
C PRO A 86 -2.99 26.68 -5.05
N ARG A 87 -3.67 27.71 -4.52
CA ARG A 87 -3.11 28.54 -3.45
C ARG A 87 -2.81 27.63 -2.27
N ILE A 88 -1.54 27.28 -2.12
CA ILE A 88 -1.06 26.49 -0.98
C ILE A 88 -1.38 27.34 0.26
N ARG A 89 -2.37 26.93 1.04
CA ARG A 89 -2.55 27.45 2.39
C ARG A 89 -1.29 27.05 3.16
N ARG A 90 -0.40 28.01 3.36
CA ARG A 90 0.74 27.83 4.27
C ARG A 90 0.14 27.67 5.67
N TYR A 91 -0.08 26.43 6.09
CA TYR A 91 -0.26 26.15 7.50
C TYR A 91 1.02 26.61 8.19
N LYS A 92 0.90 27.48 9.16
CA LYS A 92 1.99 27.73 10.10
C LYS A 92 2.07 26.46 10.95
N ASP A 93 2.84 25.48 10.49
CA ASP A 93 3.10 24.26 11.23
C ASP A 93 3.93 24.61 12.48
N ARG A 94 3.23 24.89 13.56
CA ARG A 94 3.81 24.89 14.87
C ARG A 94 3.73 23.47 15.40
N MET A 95 4.87 22.90 15.75
CA MET A 95 4.86 21.65 16.49
C MET A 95 4.03 21.83 17.78
N PRO A 96 2.98 21.02 17.99
CA PRO A 96 2.20 21.08 19.21
C PRO A 96 3.08 20.75 20.41
N THR A 97 2.88 21.45 21.50
CA THR A 97 3.58 21.16 22.75
C THR A 97 3.12 19.82 23.34
N ALA A 98 3.94 19.19 24.19
CA ALA A 98 3.60 17.94 24.83
C ALA A 98 2.25 18.00 25.60
N PRO A 99 1.91 19.08 26.36
CA PRO A 99 0.60 19.23 26.99
C PRO A 99 -0.55 19.30 25.97
N GLU A 100 -0.36 19.99 24.84
CA GLU A 100 -1.39 20.06 23.80
C GLU A 100 -1.64 18.70 23.15
N LEU A 101 -0.57 17.93 22.91
CA LEU A 101 -0.69 16.56 22.39
C LEU A 101 -1.44 15.67 23.40
N TYR A 102 -1.11 15.77 24.67
CA TYR A 102 -1.79 15.03 25.72
C TYR A 102 -3.29 15.38 25.81
N LEU A 103 -3.62 16.66 25.84
CA LEU A 103 -5.02 17.10 25.87
C LEU A 103 -5.80 16.66 24.64
N ARG A 104 -5.20 16.76 23.45
CA ARG A 104 -5.81 16.27 22.22
C ARG A 104 -6.00 14.76 22.24
N ALA A 105 -5.02 14.00 22.73
CA ALA A 105 -5.12 12.55 22.84
C ALA A 105 -6.23 12.13 23.80
N VAL A 106 -6.34 12.79 24.97
CA VAL A 106 -7.41 12.55 25.94
C VAL A 106 -8.78 12.91 25.34
N ALA A 107 -8.92 14.10 24.76
CA ALA A 107 -10.17 14.53 24.12
C ALA A 107 -10.59 13.56 23.01
N HIS A 108 -9.64 13.13 22.17
CA HIS A 108 -9.90 12.16 21.13
C HIS A 108 -10.25 10.77 21.67
N GLY A 109 -9.56 10.34 22.75
CA GLY A 109 -9.88 9.09 23.44
C GLY A 109 -11.30 9.10 24.00
N VAL A 110 -11.66 10.17 24.71
CA VAL A 110 -13.00 10.35 25.29
C VAL A 110 -14.08 10.38 24.19
N SER A 111 -13.84 11.09 23.10
CA SER A 111 -14.80 11.15 21.98
C SER A 111 -15.00 9.80 21.28
N ARG A 112 -14.07 8.87 21.40
CA ARG A 112 -14.16 7.52 20.86
C ARG A 112 -14.84 6.49 21.76
N VAL A 113 -14.98 6.79 23.06
CA VAL A 113 -15.61 5.86 24.01
C VAL A 113 -17.01 5.43 23.56
N PRO A 114 -17.92 6.33 23.11
CA PRO A 114 -19.25 5.90 22.64
C PRO A 114 -19.17 4.95 21.45
N SER A 115 -18.26 5.21 20.51
CA SER A 115 -18.07 4.35 19.33
C SER A 115 -17.53 2.98 19.68
N LEU A 116 -16.58 2.91 20.63
CA LEU A 116 -16.04 1.65 21.15
C LEU A 116 -17.08 0.86 21.93
N ALA A 117 -17.88 1.54 22.77
CA ALA A 117 -18.98 0.93 23.50
C ALA A 117 -20.02 0.36 22.53
N ARG A 118 -20.40 1.13 21.51
CA ARG A 118 -21.31 0.65 20.47
C ARG A 118 -20.75 -0.56 19.73
N LEU A 119 -19.48 -0.51 19.31
CA LEU A 119 -18.81 -1.61 18.62
C LEU A 119 -18.75 -2.87 19.49
N SER A 120 -18.46 -2.72 20.79
CA SER A 120 -18.43 -3.86 21.71
C SER A 120 -19.80 -4.48 21.91
N VAL A 121 -20.87 -3.66 22.03
CA VAL A 121 -22.25 -4.14 22.10
C VAL A 121 -22.68 -4.82 20.81
N GLU A 122 -22.40 -4.23 19.65
CA GLU A 122 -22.68 -4.84 18.34
C GLU A 122 -21.94 -6.15 18.15
N THR A 123 -20.68 -6.22 18.57
CA THR A 123 -19.86 -7.44 18.49
C THR A 123 -20.41 -8.50 19.44
N ALA A 124 -20.73 -8.14 20.67
CA ALA A 124 -21.33 -9.05 21.64
C ALA A 124 -22.71 -9.57 21.15
N ALA A 125 -23.55 -8.70 20.58
CA ALA A 125 -24.84 -9.08 20.02
C ALA A 125 -24.68 -10.03 18.81
N ARG A 126 -23.67 -9.78 17.94
CA ARG A 126 -23.35 -10.68 16.81
C ARG A 126 -22.84 -12.05 17.29
N VAL A 127 -21.98 -12.06 18.32
CA VAL A 127 -21.47 -13.31 18.91
C VAL A 127 -22.59 -14.08 19.62
N ALA A 128 -23.44 -13.39 20.37
CA ALA A 128 -24.60 -13.99 21.03
C ALA A 128 -25.64 -14.50 20.02
N GLY A 129 -25.91 -13.73 18.97
CA GLY A 129 -26.83 -14.13 17.88
C GLY A 129 -26.26 -15.30 17.03
N ALA A 130 -24.98 -15.41 16.88
CA ALA A 130 -24.33 -16.54 16.21
C ALA A 130 -24.43 -17.85 17.01
N GLY A 131 -24.62 -17.76 18.34
CA GLY A 131 -24.82 -18.93 19.20
C GLY A 131 -26.25 -19.50 19.15
N THR A 132 -27.22 -18.78 18.63
CA THR A 132 -28.64 -19.15 18.75
C THR A 132 -29.43 -19.31 17.45
N ALA A 133 -28.99 -18.84 16.32
CA ALA A 133 -29.86 -18.83 15.14
C ALA A 133 -29.18 -18.62 13.79
N ALA A 134 -28.23 -19.22 13.36
CA ALA A 134 -27.95 -19.47 11.95
C ALA A 134 -26.51 -19.96 11.74
N PRO A 135 -26.29 -20.95 10.92
CA PRO A 135 -24.95 -21.46 10.62
C PRO A 135 -24.13 -20.53 9.71
N GLY A 136 -24.23 -19.20 9.88
CA GLY A 136 -23.56 -18.27 8.99
C GLY A 136 -22.90 -17.02 9.62
N GLY A 137 -23.27 -16.64 10.84
CA GLY A 137 -22.91 -15.31 11.36
C GLY A 137 -21.41 -15.09 11.61
N LEU A 138 -20.76 -15.97 12.34
CA LEU A 138 -19.32 -15.88 12.63
C LEU A 138 -18.47 -16.46 11.46
N ALA A 139 -19.04 -17.43 10.74
CA ALA A 139 -18.44 -18.04 9.58
C ALA A 139 -18.27 -17.04 8.42
N SER A 140 -19.25 -16.13 8.22
CA SER A 140 -19.15 -15.10 7.18
C SER A 140 -18.07 -14.03 7.50
N LEU A 141 -17.82 -13.79 8.76
CA LEU A 141 -16.75 -12.87 9.19
C LEU A 141 -15.35 -13.48 9.04
N LEU A 142 -15.25 -14.82 9.07
CA LEU A 142 -14.00 -15.57 8.94
C LEU A 142 -13.84 -16.20 7.55
N GLY A 143 -14.74 -15.92 6.61
CA GLY A 143 -14.68 -16.44 5.24
C GLY A 143 -14.91 -17.95 5.14
N THR A 144 -15.50 -18.59 6.15
CA THR A 144 -15.75 -20.03 6.18
C THR A 144 -17.24 -20.33 6.25
N GLN A 145 -17.73 -21.37 5.57
CA GLN A 145 -19.15 -21.77 5.58
C GLN A 145 -19.57 -22.58 6.81
N GLU A 146 -18.67 -22.86 7.72
CA GLU A 146 -18.94 -23.64 8.93
C GLU A 146 -18.74 -22.76 10.18
N ALA A 147 -19.60 -22.95 11.20
CA ALA A 147 -19.46 -22.28 12.47
C ALA A 147 -18.09 -22.58 13.10
N PRO A 148 -17.30 -21.57 13.48
CA PRO A 148 -15.97 -21.79 14.02
C PRO A 148 -16.07 -22.48 15.38
N THR A 149 -15.51 -23.64 15.49
CA THR A 149 -15.25 -24.25 16.80
C THR A 149 -14.21 -23.41 17.56
N VAL A 150 -14.25 -23.45 18.89
CA VAL A 150 -13.25 -22.80 19.76
C VAL A 150 -11.82 -23.14 19.32
N ALA A 151 -11.61 -24.34 18.79
CA ALA A 151 -10.33 -24.79 18.25
C ALA A 151 -9.90 -23.97 17.00
N ARG A 152 -10.83 -23.69 16.07
CA ARG A 152 -10.55 -22.84 14.87
C ARG A 152 -10.31 -21.38 15.23
N LEU A 153 -11.02 -20.86 16.25
CA LEU A 153 -10.76 -19.52 16.74
C LEU A 153 -9.37 -19.42 17.41
N ALA A 154 -8.99 -20.43 18.17
CA ALA A 154 -7.66 -20.53 18.76
C ALA A 154 -6.57 -20.70 17.70
N GLU A 155 -6.87 -21.34 16.58
CA GLU A 155 -5.98 -21.47 15.44
C GLU A 155 -5.83 -20.19 14.64
N ALA A 156 -6.91 -19.43 14.47
CA ALA A 156 -6.88 -18.08 13.86
C ALA A 156 -6.10 -17.06 14.71
N LEU A 157 -6.02 -17.27 16.03
CA LEU A 157 -5.19 -16.49 16.95
C LEU A 157 -3.73 -16.96 17.02
N ARG A 158 -3.40 -18.10 16.39
CA ARG A 158 -2.02 -18.55 16.28
C ARG A 158 -1.22 -17.59 15.41
N LYS A 159 0.05 -17.42 15.75
CA LYS A 159 0.99 -16.70 14.90
C LYS A 159 0.98 -17.32 13.49
N PRO A 160 0.94 -16.50 12.45
CA PRO A 160 1.02 -17.01 11.09
C PRO A 160 2.28 -17.88 10.94
N PRO A 161 2.22 -18.93 10.10
CA PRO A 161 3.36 -19.80 9.90
C PRO A 161 4.57 -19.00 9.44
N ALA A 162 5.73 -19.31 9.99
CA ALA A 162 6.97 -18.70 9.54
C ALA A 162 7.25 -19.13 8.10
N THR A 163 7.45 -18.17 7.22
CA THR A 163 7.85 -18.39 5.84
C THR A 163 9.28 -17.90 5.64
N ARG A 164 9.89 -18.18 4.50
CA ARG A 164 11.21 -17.63 4.15
C ARG A 164 11.21 -16.09 4.08
N PHE A 165 10.05 -15.46 3.98
CA PHE A 165 9.88 -14.01 4.01
C PHE A 165 9.70 -13.46 5.43
N THR A 166 9.53 -14.34 6.43
CA THR A 166 9.33 -13.97 7.83
C THR A 166 10.68 -13.95 8.54
N GLY A 167 11.33 -12.81 8.60
CA GLY A 167 12.63 -12.71 9.27
C GLY A 167 13.19 -11.30 9.27
N LYS A 168 14.37 -11.14 9.83
CA LYS A 168 15.08 -9.88 9.75
C LYS A 168 15.52 -9.64 8.31
N VAL A 169 15.08 -8.53 7.73
CA VAL A 169 15.52 -8.09 6.42
C VAL A 169 16.77 -7.20 6.56
N SER A 170 17.71 -7.35 5.63
CA SER A 170 18.88 -6.49 5.56
C SER A 170 18.50 -5.11 5.00
N ALA A 171 19.43 -4.14 5.10
CA ALA A 171 19.24 -2.85 4.45
C ALA A 171 19.38 -2.93 2.91
N HIS A 172 19.99 -3.99 2.40
CA HIS A 172 20.16 -4.19 0.96
C HIS A 172 18.83 -4.48 0.29
N ARG A 173 18.66 -3.96 -0.91
CA ARG A 173 17.49 -4.16 -1.76
C ARG A 173 17.94 -4.65 -3.13
N VAL A 174 17.14 -5.51 -3.71
CA VAL A 174 17.23 -5.93 -5.10
C VAL A 174 15.90 -5.59 -5.73
N VAL A 175 15.95 -5.08 -6.94
CA VAL A 175 14.76 -4.77 -7.74
C VAL A 175 14.89 -5.52 -9.05
N GLU A 176 13.81 -6.14 -9.46
CA GLU A 176 13.69 -6.82 -10.74
C GLU A 176 12.33 -6.45 -11.35
N VAL A 177 12.24 -6.47 -12.67
CA VAL A 177 11.03 -6.13 -13.42
C VAL A 177 10.73 -7.24 -14.40
N VAL A 178 9.47 -7.66 -14.41
CA VAL A 178 8.95 -8.66 -15.35
C VAL A 178 7.66 -8.11 -15.96
N ASP A 179 7.59 -8.11 -17.28
CA ASP A 179 6.39 -7.77 -18.03
C ASP A 179 5.50 -9.00 -18.20
N LEU A 180 4.27 -8.90 -17.76
CA LEU A 180 3.29 -9.96 -17.87
C LEU A 180 2.07 -9.49 -18.70
N PRO A 181 1.58 -10.28 -19.67
CA PRO A 181 0.45 -9.88 -20.50
C PRO A 181 -0.86 -9.86 -19.69
N LEU A 182 -1.42 -8.69 -19.47
CA LEU A 182 -2.67 -8.50 -18.72
C LEU A 182 -3.86 -9.30 -19.30
N ALA A 183 -3.86 -9.55 -20.60
CA ALA A 183 -4.88 -10.35 -21.25
C ALA A 183 -4.93 -11.78 -20.70
N GLY A 184 -3.75 -12.41 -20.48
CA GLY A 184 -3.65 -13.73 -19.86
C GLY A 184 -4.23 -13.76 -18.44
N PHE A 185 -3.91 -12.75 -17.63
CA PHE A 185 -4.46 -12.61 -16.28
C PHE A 185 -6.00 -12.48 -16.30
N LYS A 186 -6.55 -11.69 -17.23
CA LYS A 186 -8.02 -11.55 -17.37
C LYS A 186 -8.68 -12.87 -17.75
N THR A 187 -8.06 -13.65 -18.62
CA THR A 187 -8.56 -14.97 -19.04
C THR A 187 -8.57 -15.96 -17.87
N ILE A 188 -7.47 -16.06 -17.14
CA ILE A 188 -7.38 -16.95 -15.97
C ILE A 188 -8.38 -16.52 -14.90
N ARG A 189 -8.47 -15.22 -14.60
CA ARG A 189 -9.45 -14.69 -13.64
C ARG A 189 -10.89 -15.10 -14.02
N ALA A 190 -11.24 -15.03 -15.29
CA ALA A 190 -12.59 -15.39 -15.74
C ALA A 190 -12.94 -16.87 -15.51
N SER A 191 -11.95 -17.75 -15.41
CA SER A 191 -12.15 -19.19 -15.15
C SER A 191 -12.24 -19.55 -13.66
N ILE A 192 -11.91 -18.61 -12.75
CA ILE A 192 -11.91 -18.87 -11.31
C ILE A 192 -12.96 -17.96 -10.63
N PRO A 193 -14.04 -18.52 -10.08
CA PRO A 193 -15.07 -17.71 -9.39
C PRO A 193 -14.47 -16.88 -8.25
N ALA A 194 -14.86 -15.62 -8.16
CA ALA A 194 -14.45 -14.66 -7.16
C ALA A 194 -12.96 -14.28 -7.14
N ALA A 195 -12.11 -14.82 -8.04
CA ALA A 195 -10.70 -14.43 -8.11
C ALA A 195 -10.54 -12.99 -8.59
N THR A 196 -9.57 -12.29 -8.00
CA THR A 196 -9.15 -10.96 -8.41
C THR A 196 -7.84 -11.04 -9.21
N ILE A 197 -7.52 -9.99 -9.96
CA ILE A 197 -6.20 -9.90 -10.63
C ILE A 197 -5.08 -9.89 -9.59
N ASN A 198 -5.30 -9.30 -8.42
CA ASN A 198 -4.33 -9.29 -7.34
C ASN A 198 -4.02 -10.70 -6.83
N ASP A 199 -5.03 -11.56 -6.69
CA ASP A 199 -4.82 -12.95 -6.25
C ASP A 199 -3.93 -13.70 -7.25
N LEU A 200 -4.18 -13.52 -8.55
CA LEU A 200 -3.34 -14.12 -9.60
C LEU A 200 -1.91 -13.57 -9.55
N PHE A 201 -1.77 -12.26 -9.35
CA PHE A 201 -0.44 -11.65 -9.23
C PHE A 201 0.32 -12.22 -8.02
N MET A 202 -0.33 -12.34 -6.87
CA MET A 202 0.27 -12.92 -5.66
C MET A 202 0.67 -14.38 -5.79
N THR A 203 0.09 -15.12 -6.74
CA THR A 203 0.48 -16.52 -7.02
C THR A 203 1.67 -16.65 -7.98
N THR A 204 2.06 -15.56 -8.66
CA THR A 204 3.22 -15.56 -9.56
C THR A 204 4.53 -15.15 -8.88
N VAL A 205 4.46 -14.65 -7.64
CA VAL A 205 5.58 -14.23 -6.80
C VAL A 205 5.91 -15.32 -5.79
#